data_a69897eaa067355be8a1c1636f202ebb
#
_entry.id   a69897eaa067355be8a1c1636f202ebb
#
_cell.length_a   1.000
_cell.length_b   1.000
_cell.length_c   1.000
_cell.angle_alpha   90.00
_cell.angle_beta   90.00
_cell.angle_gamma   90.00
#
_symmetry.space_group_name_H-M   'P 1'
#
loop_
_entity.id
_entity.type
_entity.pdbx_description
1 polymer ?
#
loop_
_entity_poly.entity_id
_entity_poly.type
_entity_poly.pdbx_seq_one_letter_code
_entity_poly.pdbx_strand_id
1 'polypeptide(L)'
;MRYLAIRRDDRFSPNAVENDRAILRRASERLRELLGLADDIAMVDERQWVERPMEADVYLSMAREETTLDLLRDKESGGILVVNGAQGVLRCRRTVLDQLMRLHHVPMPPLVGSHGYWLKRGDAAAQSKADVVFCEDLAALNAAKEAFRKRGVTDMVVSAHVPGDLVKFYGVGTAFFQFFYPSDDGISKFGDEKRNGVAHHYAFEAERLHQEVVRLSQLVGVEVFGGDAIIDEHGRFYIIDFNDWPSFSRCREEAAMAIAQCVAKARR
;
A
#
# COMPACT_ATOMS: atom_id res chain seq x y z
N MET A 1 -7.67 -19.40 -21.25
CA MET A 1 -6.79 -18.74 -20.27
C MET A 1 -7.54 -18.68 -18.94
N ARG A 2 -6.92 -19.15 -17.87
CA ARG A 2 -7.53 -19.26 -16.53
C ARG A 2 -7.03 -18.10 -15.68
N TYR A 3 -7.92 -17.48 -14.93
CA TYR A 3 -7.65 -16.40 -14.00
C TYR A 3 -7.97 -16.86 -12.59
N LEU A 4 -7.19 -16.41 -11.61
CA LEU A 4 -7.44 -16.67 -10.19
C LEU A 4 -7.18 -15.40 -9.38
N ALA A 5 -8.08 -15.10 -8.46
CA ALA A 5 -7.90 -14.03 -7.50
C ALA A 5 -7.49 -14.63 -6.15
N ILE A 6 -6.39 -14.15 -5.57
CA ILE A 6 -5.87 -14.57 -4.27
C ILE A 6 -6.04 -13.41 -3.29
N ARG A 7 -6.93 -13.58 -2.31
CA ARG A 7 -7.12 -12.60 -1.23
C ARG A 7 -6.08 -12.79 -0.14
N ARG A 8 -5.65 -11.68 0.46
CA ARG A 8 -4.76 -11.73 1.63
C ARG A 8 -5.48 -12.31 2.86
N ASP A 9 -4.71 -12.90 3.76
CA ASP A 9 -5.20 -13.31 5.08
C ASP A 9 -5.73 -12.09 5.86
N ASP A 10 -6.83 -12.28 6.59
CA ASP A 10 -7.55 -11.22 7.31
C ASP A 10 -6.65 -10.51 8.35
N ARG A 11 -5.62 -11.17 8.88
CA ARG A 11 -4.65 -10.57 9.81
C ARG A 11 -3.86 -9.38 9.22
N PHE A 12 -3.71 -9.33 7.90
CA PHE A 12 -3.05 -8.22 7.21
C PHE A 12 -3.97 -7.03 6.92
N SER A 13 -5.26 -7.17 7.23
CA SER A 13 -6.28 -6.13 7.00
C SER A 13 -7.23 -5.97 8.18
N PRO A 14 -6.74 -5.83 9.43
CA PRO A 14 -7.56 -5.97 10.63
C PRO A 14 -8.76 -5.01 10.70
N ASN A 15 -8.75 -3.91 9.93
CA ASN A 15 -9.82 -2.92 9.91
C ASN A 15 -10.43 -2.70 8.50
N ALA A 16 -10.08 -3.53 7.52
CA ALA A 16 -10.43 -3.29 6.12
C ALA A 16 -10.78 -4.58 5.35
N VAL A 17 -10.95 -5.72 6.03
CA VAL A 17 -11.18 -7.04 5.42
C VAL A 17 -12.28 -7.00 4.34
N GLU A 18 -13.44 -6.43 4.67
CA GLU A 18 -14.55 -6.38 3.72
C GLU A 18 -14.28 -5.43 2.54
N ASN A 19 -13.57 -4.32 2.78
CA ASN A 19 -13.19 -3.42 1.70
C ASN A 19 -12.15 -4.06 0.77
N ASP A 20 -11.19 -4.81 1.31
CA ASP A 20 -10.18 -5.52 0.52
C ASP A 20 -10.82 -6.66 -0.30
N ARG A 21 -11.74 -7.42 0.32
CA ARG A 21 -12.54 -8.41 -0.41
C ARG A 21 -13.38 -7.78 -1.52
N ALA A 22 -13.97 -6.62 -1.25
CA ALA A 22 -14.83 -5.92 -2.20
C ALA A 22 -14.06 -5.39 -3.41
N ILE A 23 -12.87 -4.80 -3.25
CA ILE A 23 -12.08 -4.35 -4.40
C ILE A 23 -11.57 -5.51 -5.24
N LEU A 24 -11.08 -6.60 -4.63
CA LEU A 24 -10.59 -7.75 -5.38
C LEU A 24 -11.73 -8.42 -6.17
N ARG A 25 -12.90 -8.60 -5.54
CA ARG A 25 -14.10 -9.11 -6.21
C ARG A 25 -14.47 -8.21 -7.38
N ARG A 26 -14.56 -6.91 -7.15
CA ARG A 26 -15.00 -5.97 -8.17
C ARG A 26 -14.02 -5.89 -9.35
N ALA A 27 -12.73 -5.92 -9.09
CA ALA A 27 -11.70 -6.00 -10.13
C ALA A 27 -11.82 -7.29 -10.95
N SER A 28 -12.08 -8.42 -10.31
CA SER A 28 -12.31 -9.71 -10.97
C SER A 28 -13.57 -9.68 -11.84
N GLU A 29 -14.67 -9.12 -11.37
CA GLU A 29 -15.91 -8.93 -12.14
C GLU A 29 -15.67 -8.06 -13.37
N ARG A 30 -14.99 -6.91 -13.21
CA ARG A 30 -14.65 -6.01 -14.33
C ARG A 30 -13.72 -6.65 -15.33
N LEU A 31 -12.76 -7.45 -14.88
CA LEU A 31 -11.87 -8.19 -15.76
C LEU A 31 -12.63 -9.26 -16.56
N ARG A 32 -13.54 -9.99 -15.90
CA ARG A 32 -14.41 -10.96 -16.56
C ARG A 32 -15.26 -10.30 -17.66
N GLU A 33 -15.92 -9.19 -17.34
CA GLU A 33 -16.75 -8.41 -18.28
C GLU A 33 -15.90 -7.92 -19.45
N LEU A 34 -14.73 -7.32 -19.18
CA LEU A 34 -13.85 -6.75 -20.20
C LEU A 34 -13.31 -7.81 -21.17
N LEU A 35 -13.08 -9.03 -20.70
CA LEU A 35 -12.54 -10.12 -21.50
C LEU A 35 -13.63 -11.05 -22.08
N GLY A 36 -14.90 -10.86 -21.73
CA GLY A 36 -16.00 -11.71 -22.16
C GLY A 36 -15.87 -13.16 -21.68
N LEU A 37 -15.37 -13.38 -20.45
CA LEU A 37 -15.22 -14.73 -19.90
C LEU A 37 -16.60 -15.29 -19.52
N ALA A 38 -16.84 -16.57 -19.86
CA ALA A 38 -18.10 -17.25 -19.56
C ALA A 38 -18.28 -17.49 -18.06
N ASP A 39 -17.21 -17.88 -17.37
CA ASP A 39 -17.22 -18.22 -15.95
C ASP A 39 -16.68 -17.08 -15.10
N ASP A 40 -17.10 -17.05 -13.83
CA ASP A 40 -16.56 -16.14 -12.83
C ASP A 40 -15.10 -16.47 -12.52
N ILE A 41 -14.31 -15.44 -12.22
CA ILE A 41 -12.94 -15.61 -11.74
C ILE A 41 -13.00 -16.09 -10.29
N ALA A 42 -12.53 -17.31 -10.05
CA ALA A 42 -12.49 -17.89 -8.71
C ALA A 42 -11.63 -17.03 -7.76
N MET A 43 -12.08 -16.93 -6.52
CA MET A 43 -11.38 -16.22 -5.45
C MET A 43 -11.07 -17.17 -4.32
N VAL A 44 -9.81 -17.22 -3.90
CA VAL A 44 -9.34 -18.09 -2.82
C VAL A 44 -8.58 -17.28 -1.76
N ASP A 45 -8.55 -17.78 -0.55
CA ASP A 45 -7.68 -17.27 0.51
C ASP A 45 -6.22 -17.74 0.27
N GLU A 46 -5.24 -16.88 0.57
CA GLU A 46 -3.82 -17.21 0.33
C GLU A 46 -3.37 -18.48 1.05
N ARG A 47 -3.86 -18.76 2.29
CA ARG A 47 -3.54 -20.00 3.01
C ARG A 47 -4.18 -21.21 2.36
N GLN A 48 -5.46 -21.10 1.98
CA GLN A 48 -6.15 -22.19 1.29
C GLN A 48 -5.48 -22.52 -0.05
N TRP A 49 -4.98 -21.48 -0.76
CA TRP A 49 -4.26 -21.68 -2.01
C TRP A 49 -2.93 -22.39 -1.80
N VAL A 50 -2.20 -22.11 -0.72
CA VAL A 50 -0.96 -22.85 -0.38
C VAL A 50 -1.24 -24.32 -0.07
N GLU A 51 -2.33 -24.61 0.66
CA GLU A 51 -2.73 -25.99 1.00
C GLU A 51 -3.22 -26.79 -0.22
N ARG A 52 -3.92 -26.11 -1.14
CA ARG A 52 -4.50 -26.68 -2.35
C ARG A 52 -4.29 -25.75 -3.53
N PRO A 53 -3.08 -25.76 -4.14
CA PRO A 53 -2.77 -24.85 -5.23
C PRO A 53 -3.70 -25.06 -6.44
N MET A 54 -4.28 -23.96 -6.91
CA MET A 54 -5.06 -23.90 -8.13
C MET A 54 -4.20 -23.24 -9.21
N GLU A 55 -4.05 -23.91 -10.35
CA GLU A 55 -3.26 -23.41 -11.47
C GLU A 55 -4.06 -22.40 -12.29
N ALA A 56 -3.42 -21.27 -12.59
CA ALA A 56 -3.94 -20.22 -13.45
C ALA A 56 -2.85 -19.67 -14.36
N ASP A 57 -3.25 -19.00 -15.43
CA ASP A 57 -2.34 -18.32 -16.36
C ASP A 57 -2.12 -16.86 -15.94
N VAL A 58 -3.00 -16.33 -15.09
CA VAL A 58 -2.94 -14.98 -14.52
C VAL A 58 -3.48 -15.00 -13.07
N TYR A 59 -2.72 -14.42 -12.16
CA TYR A 59 -3.13 -14.23 -10.77
C TYR A 59 -3.34 -12.75 -10.44
N LEU A 60 -4.52 -12.42 -9.89
CA LEU A 60 -4.75 -11.16 -9.20
C LEU A 60 -4.45 -11.40 -7.72
N SER A 61 -3.31 -10.94 -7.24
CA SER A 61 -2.82 -11.34 -5.91
C SER A 61 -2.74 -10.16 -4.94
N MET A 62 -3.45 -10.30 -3.82
CA MET A 62 -3.31 -9.48 -2.63
C MET A 62 -2.49 -10.18 -1.54
N ALA A 63 -1.89 -11.33 -1.82
CA ALA A 63 -1.17 -12.15 -0.85
C ALA A 63 -0.02 -11.39 -0.18
N ARG A 64 0.24 -11.71 1.09
CA ARG A 64 1.35 -11.15 1.90
C ARG A 64 2.10 -12.19 2.73
N GLU A 65 1.57 -13.40 2.84
CA GLU A 65 2.27 -14.52 3.49
C GLU A 65 3.55 -14.86 2.71
N GLU A 66 4.64 -15.05 3.42
CA GLU A 66 5.94 -15.34 2.80
C GLU A 66 5.90 -16.60 1.95
N THR A 67 5.29 -17.67 2.47
CA THR A 67 5.11 -18.92 1.73
C THR A 67 4.29 -18.76 0.45
N THR A 68 3.24 -17.93 0.48
CA THR A 68 2.43 -17.63 -0.70
C THR A 68 3.24 -16.80 -1.72
N LEU A 69 3.99 -15.81 -1.24
CA LEU A 69 4.83 -14.97 -2.10
C LEU A 69 5.96 -15.78 -2.76
N ASP A 70 6.55 -16.76 -2.06
CA ASP A 70 7.55 -17.65 -2.63
C ASP A 70 6.98 -18.50 -3.77
N LEU A 71 5.81 -19.11 -3.57
CA LEU A 71 5.11 -19.86 -4.60
C LEU A 71 4.72 -18.99 -5.80
N LEU A 72 4.25 -17.77 -5.57
CA LEU A 72 3.91 -16.84 -6.65
C LEU A 72 5.16 -16.43 -7.43
N ARG A 73 6.30 -16.20 -6.76
CA ARG A 73 7.58 -15.90 -7.42
C ARG A 73 8.04 -17.05 -8.33
N ASP A 74 7.83 -18.31 -7.91
CA ASP A 74 8.13 -19.47 -8.75
C ASP A 74 7.23 -19.49 -10.00
N LYS A 75 5.93 -19.13 -9.86
CA LYS A 75 5.02 -18.97 -11.01
C LYS A 75 5.50 -17.86 -11.96
N GLU A 76 5.89 -16.70 -11.42
CA GLU A 76 6.43 -15.58 -12.20
C GLU A 76 7.70 -15.99 -12.97
N SER A 77 8.59 -16.78 -12.34
CA SER A 77 9.79 -17.30 -12.98
C SER A 77 9.46 -18.23 -14.16
N GLY A 78 8.30 -18.88 -14.14
CA GLY A 78 7.75 -19.66 -15.24
C GLY A 78 6.99 -18.83 -16.30
N GLY A 79 7.00 -17.49 -16.19
CA GLY A 79 6.35 -16.60 -17.15
C GLY A 79 4.86 -16.35 -16.87
N ILE A 80 4.35 -16.74 -15.72
CA ILE A 80 2.96 -16.48 -15.30
C ILE A 80 2.83 -15.03 -14.81
N LEU A 81 1.80 -14.34 -15.26
CA LEU A 81 1.51 -12.98 -14.82
C LEU A 81 0.89 -12.98 -13.42
N VAL A 82 1.50 -12.23 -12.50
CA VAL A 82 1.00 -11.98 -11.14
C VAL A 82 0.87 -10.48 -10.91
N VAL A 83 -0.31 -9.98 -10.54
CA VAL A 83 -0.57 -8.57 -10.23
C VAL A 83 -1.16 -8.44 -8.81
N ASN A 84 -0.42 -7.88 -7.83
CA ASN A 84 0.97 -7.40 -7.92
C ASN A 84 1.96 -8.56 -7.81
N GLY A 85 3.10 -8.40 -8.46
CA GLY A 85 4.18 -9.38 -8.41
C GLY A 85 4.76 -9.55 -6.99
N ALA A 86 5.16 -10.77 -6.65
CA ALA A 86 5.62 -11.14 -5.32
C ALA A 86 6.81 -10.30 -4.84
N GLN A 87 7.78 -10.04 -5.71
CA GLN A 87 8.94 -9.21 -5.36
C GLN A 87 8.55 -7.75 -5.06
N GLY A 88 7.57 -7.21 -5.77
CA GLY A 88 7.03 -5.87 -5.53
C GLY A 88 6.36 -5.78 -4.15
N VAL A 89 5.56 -6.78 -3.80
CA VAL A 89 4.91 -6.86 -2.47
C VAL A 89 5.95 -6.91 -1.35
N LEU A 90 7.03 -7.69 -1.51
CA LEU A 90 8.12 -7.75 -0.53
C LEU A 90 8.84 -6.40 -0.38
N ARG A 91 9.00 -5.64 -1.46
CA ARG A 91 9.59 -4.29 -1.42
C ARG A 91 8.69 -3.24 -0.77
N CYS A 92 7.40 -3.50 -0.63
CA CYS A 92 6.49 -2.67 0.17
C CYS A 92 6.68 -2.83 1.69
N ARG A 93 7.50 -3.78 2.17
CA ARG A 93 7.89 -3.86 3.60
C ARG A 93 8.57 -2.55 4.00
N ARG A 94 8.15 -1.99 5.12
CA ARG A 94 8.45 -0.59 5.48
C ARG A 94 9.94 -0.25 5.48
N THR A 95 10.81 -1.10 6.02
CA THR A 95 12.26 -0.85 6.03
C THR A 95 12.85 -0.90 4.63
N VAL A 96 12.45 -1.88 3.81
CA VAL A 96 12.90 -2.00 2.42
C VAL A 96 12.44 -0.79 1.60
N LEU A 97 11.19 -0.40 1.78
CA LEU A 97 10.59 0.76 1.13
C LEU A 97 11.30 2.06 1.53
N ASP A 98 11.55 2.29 2.84
CA ASP A 98 12.27 3.47 3.33
C ASP A 98 13.67 3.58 2.70
N GLN A 99 14.42 2.48 2.66
CA GLN A 99 15.74 2.43 2.04
C GLN A 99 15.68 2.73 0.55
N LEU A 100 14.72 2.14 -0.17
CA LEU A 100 14.52 2.37 -1.59
C LEU A 100 14.13 3.82 -1.88
N MET A 101 13.21 4.39 -1.12
CA MET A 101 12.79 5.78 -1.26
C MET A 101 13.97 6.75 -1.03
N ARG A 102 14.79 6.51 0.00
CA ARG A 102 15.99 7.34 0.26
C ARG A 102 17.03 7.22 -0.84
N LEU A 103 17.32 5.98 -1.27
CA LEU A 103 18.30 5.72 -2.34
C LEU A 103 17.93 6.44 -3.65
N HIS A 104 16.64 6.48 -3.95
CA HIS A 104 16.12 7.09 -5.19
C HIS A 104 15.62 8.53 -5.02
N HIS A 105 15.91 9.18 -3.88
CA HIS A 105 15.53 10.57 -3.61
C HIS A 105 14.03 10.85 -3.81
N VAL A 106 13.17 9.90 -3.40
CA VAL A 106 11.72 10.10 -3.39
C VAL A 106 11.38 11.15 -2.32
N PRO A 107 10.50 12.12 -2.61
CA PRO A 107 10.06 13.07 -1.59
C PRO A 107 9.43 12.37 -0.37
N MET A 108 10.14 12.40 0.74
CA MET A 108 9.75 11.78 2.00
C MET A 108 10.21 12.60 3.20
N PRO A 109 9.64 12.42 4.40
CA PRO A 109 10.08 13.15 5.58
C PRO A 109 11.57 12.96 5.87
N PRO A 110 12.28 14.01 6.34
CA PRO A 110 13.68 13.90 6.72
C PRO A 110 13.83 13.02 7.98
N LEU A 111 15.06 12.63 8.29
CA LEU A 111 15.38 11.87 9.50
C LEU A 111 15.38 12.74 10.76
N VAL A 112 15.61 14.04 10.61
CA VAL A 112 15.72 15.02 11.69
C VAL A 112 14.77 16.17 11.42
N GLY A 113 14.05 16.62 12.44
CA GLY A 113 13.10 17.73 12.37
C GLY A 113 12.82 18.31 13.76
N SER A 114 12.08 19.43 13.79
CA SER A 114 11.76 20.18 15.00
C SER A 114 10.36 19.92 15.56
N HIS A 115 9.52 19.11 14.86
CA HIS A 115 8.13 18.91 15.22
C HIS A 115 7.86 17.49 15.78
N GLY A 116 8.89 16.79 16.25
CA GLY A 116 8.81 15.42 16.74
C GLY A 116 9.12 14.37 15.68
N TYR A 117 8.88 13.11 16.04
CA TYR A 117 9.30 11.95 15.26
C TYR A 117 8.21 10.88 15.22
N TRP A 118 8.20 10.12 14.15
CA TRP A 118 7.46 8.88 14.03
C TRP A 118 8.40 7.70 14.11
N LEU A 119 8.13 6.78 15.03
CA LEU A 119 8.77 5.47 15.10
C LEU A 119 7.78 4.44 14.61
N LYS A 120 8.17 3.67 13.60
CA LYS A 120 7.31 2.65 12.97
C LYS A 120 8.03 1.30 12.95
N ARG A 121 7.29 0.20 13.19
CA ARG A 121 7.79 -1.16 12.98
C ARG A 121 8.14 -1.34 11.50
N GLY A 122 9.31 -1.94 11.20
CA GLY A 122 9.89 -2.02 9.86
C GLY A 122 9.60 -3.34 9.14
N ASP A 123 9.69 -4.46 9.87
CA ASP A 123 9.65 -5.83 9.34
C ASP A 123 8.27 -6.31 8.87
N ALA A 124 7.20 -5.71 9.38
CA ALA A 124 5.83 -6.09 9.06
C ALA A 124 4.89 -4.89 9.00
N ALA A 125 3.70 -5.08 8.41
CA ALA A 125 2.61 -4.12 8.57
C ALA A 125 2.26 -3.94 10.05
N ALA A 126 1.80 -2.75 10.44
CA ALA A 126 1.39 -2.49 11.81
C ALA A 126 0.27 -3.46 12.24
N GLN A 127 0.54 -4.25 13.26
CA GLN A 127 -0.40 -5.23 13.82
C GLN A 127 -1.17 -4.64 14.99
N SER A 128 -0.65 -3.57 15.57
CA SER A 128 -1.26 -2.86 16.69
C SER A 128 -0.95 -1.36 16.62
N LYS A 129 -1.70 -0.55 17.37
CA LYS A 129 -1.39 0.88 17.53
C LYS A 129 0.01 1.13 18.11
N ALA A 130 0.56 0.14 18.84
CA ALA A 130 1.89 0.25 19.42
C ALA A 130 3.03 0.06 18.39
N ASP A 131 2.72 -0.24 17.12
CA ASP A 131 3.71 -0.41 16.04
C ASP A 131 3.94 0.87 15.23
N VAL A 132 3.17 1.94 15.51
CA VAL A 132 3.37 3.28 14.97
C VAL A 132 3.22 4.27 16.12
N VAL A 133 4.31 4.92 16.54
CA VAL A 133 4.34 5.78 17.72
C VAL A 133 4.88 7.15 17.35
N PHE A 134 4.17 8.18 17.77
CA PHE A 134 4.66 9.55 17.72
C PHE A 134 5.48 9.86 18.98
N CYS A 135 6.61 10.52 18.80
CA CYS A 135 7.53 10.95 19.84
C CYS A 135 7.75 12.45 19.73
N GLU A 136 7.51 13.18 20.79
CA GLU A 136 7.58 14.66 20.78
C GLU A 136 9.01 15.17 20.60
N ASP A 137 9.99 14.39 21.07
CA ASP A 137 11.40 14.75 21.03
C ASP A 137 12.31 13.50 20.91
N LEU A 138 13.61 13.71 20.90
CA LEU A 138 14.60 12.64 20.86
C LEU A 138 14.63 11.76 22.13
N ALA A 139 14.29 12.30 23.29
CA ALA A 139 14.22 11.52 24.53
C ALA A 139 13.06 10.53 24.47
N ALA A 140 11.87 11.00 24.06
CA ALA A 140 10.68 10.18 23.82
C ALA A 140 10.95 9.13 22.71
N LEU A 141 11.64 9.51 21.63
CA LEU A 141 12.03 8.57 20.56
C LEU A 141 12.94 7.45 21.08
N ASN A 142 13.94 7.77 21.90
CA ASN A 142 14.82 6.78 22.47
C ASN A 142 14.09 5.83 23.44
N ALA A 143 13.20 6.35 24.27
CA ALA A 143 12.34 5.55 25.14
C ALA A 143 11.41 4.61 24.33
N ALA A 144 10.83 5.09 23.25
CA ALA A 144 9.99 4.30 22.35
C ALA A 144 10.80 3.18 21.65
N LYS A 145 12.03 3.46 21.20
CA LYS A 145 12.93 2.44 20.62
C LYS A 145 13.23 1.32 21.62
N GLU A 146 13.49 1.66 22.89
CA GLU A 146 13.70 0.67 23.94
C GLU A 146 12.43 -0.17 24.21
N ALA A 147 11.25 0.47 24.19
CA ALA A 147 9.99 -0.25 24.32
C ALA A 147 9.75 -1.22 23.15
N PHE A 148 10.12 -0.85 21.91
CA PHE A 148 10.07 -1.74 20.76
C PHE A 148 11.01 -2.94 20.92
N ARG A 149 12.27 -2.71 21.33
CA ARG A 149 13.25 -3.78 21.58
C ARG A 149 12.78 -4.76 22.66
N LYS A 150 12.19 -4.27 23.75
CA LYS A 150 11.59 -5.10 24.80
C LYS A 150 10.46 -6.00 24.30
N ARG A 151 9.76 -5.60 23.25
CA ARG A 151 8.74 -6.42 22.57
C ARG A 151 9.32 -7.34 21.49
N GLY A 152 10.64 -7.38 21.30
CA GLY A 152 11.31 -8.15 20.27
C GLY A 152 11.29 -7.50 18.88
N VAL A 153 10.85 -6.23 18.76
CA VAL A 153 10.86 -5.49 17.51
C VAL A 153 12.21 -4.78 17.37
N THR A 154 13.07 -5.31 16.51
CA THR A 154 14.41 -4.77 16.26
C THR A 154 14.49 -3.98 14.97
N ASP A 155 13.64 -4.27 14.01
CA ASP A 155 13.55 -3.57 12.74
C ASP A 155 12.58 -2.38 12.85
N MET A 156 13.10 -1.16 12.68
CA MET A 156 12.40 0.09 12.96
C MET A 156 12.76 1.15 11.94
N VAL A 157 11.75 1.90 11.51
CA VAL A 157 11.91 3.08 10.67
C VAL A 157 11.58 4.33 11.48
N VAL A 158 12.42 5.34 11.35
CA VAL A 158 12.25 6.66 11.98
C VAL A 158 12.15 7.72 10.91
N SER A 159 11.20 8.63 11.06
CA SER A 159 11.09 9.85 10.26
C SER A 159 10.69 11.03 11.14
N ALA A 160 11.11 12.23 10.77
CA ALA A 160 10.61 13.45 11.42
C ALA A 160 9.12 13.63 11.11
N HIS A 161 8.39 14.22 12.04
CA HIS A 161 7.04 14.68 11.76
C HIS A 161 7.09 15.94 10.89
N VAL A 162 6.30 15.92 9.82
CA VAL A 162 6.08 17.08 8.94
C VAL A 162 4.66 17.58 9.20
N PRO A 163 4.49 18.82 9.69
CA PRO A 163 3.18 19.46 9.78
C PRO A 163 2.61 19.70 8.38
N GLY A 164 1.30 19.51 8.22
CA GLY A 164 0.63 19.75 6.94
C GLY A 164 -0.64 18.92 6.78
N ASP A 165 -1.24 19.01 5.60
CA ASP A 165 -2.45 18.29 5.25
C ASP A 165 -2.14 16.83 4.92
N LEU A 166 -2.83 15.91 5.57
CA LEU A 166 -2.78 14.51 5.19
C LEU A 166 -3.64 14.28 3.96
N VAL A 167 -3.07 13.67 2.93
CA VAL A 167 -3.78 13.15 1.76
C VAL A 167 -3.56 11.66 1.62
N LYS A 168 -4.62 10.93 1.26
CA LYS A 168 -4.55 9.55 0.80
C LYS A 168 -4.55 9.52 -0.71
N PHE A 169 -3.66 8.72 -1.30
CA PHE A 169 -3.64 8.52 -2.74
C PHE A 169 -3.83 7.04 -3.10
N TYR A 170 -4.37 6.84 -4.29
CA TYR A 170 -4.58 5.53 -4.90
C TYR A 170 -4.15 5.57 -6.35
N GLY A 171 -3.54 4.49 -6.85
CA GLY A 171 -3.09 4.41 -8.23
C GLY A 171 -3.12 2.99 -8.81
N VAL A 172 -3.23 2.93 -10.15
CA VAL A 172 -3.08 1.70 -10.92
C VAL A 172 -2.26 2.00 -12.16
N GLY A 173 -1.03 1.50 -12.18
CA GLY A 173 -0.06 1.80 -13.24
C GLY A 173 0.10 3.30 -13.45
N THR A 174 0.09 3.71 -14.73
CA THR A 174 0.11 5.13 -15.13
C THR A 174 -1.27 5.67 -15.49
N ALA A 175 -2.31 4.82 -15.48
CA ALA A 175 -3.61 5.14 -16.07
C ALA A 175 -4.64 5.65 -15.07
N PHE A 176 -4.43 5.39 -13.79
CA PHE A 176 -5.36 5.78 -12.76
C PHE A 176 -4.61 6.38 -11.56
N PHE A 177 -5.06 7.55 -11.13
CA PHE A 177 -4.61 8.20 -9.91
C PHE A 177 -5.74 9.04 -9.33
N GLN A 178 -5.98 8.90 -8.02
CA GLN A 178 -6.86 9.78 -7.26
C GLN A 178 -6.28 10.03 -5.87
N PHE A 179 -6.57 11.18 -5.30
CA PHE A 179 -6.21 11.51 -3.93
C PHE A 179 -7.40 12.14 -3.18
N PHE A 180 -7.37 12.05 -1.86
CA PHE A 180 -8.45 12.49 -0.98
C PHE A 180 -7.87 13.04 0.32
N TYR A 181 -8.54 14.01 0.90
CA TYR A 181 -8.28 14.47 2.25
C TYR A 181 -9.15 13.68 3.23
N PRO A 182 -8.58 12.81 4.12
CA PRO A 182 -9.37 12.01 5.05
C PRO A 182 -10.23 12.84 5.99
N SER A 183 -9.76 14.05 6.35
CA SER A 183 -10.48 14.97 7.26
C SER A 183 -11.80 15.49 6.70
N ASP A 184 -11.98 15.55 5.37
CA ASP A 184 -13.19 16.10 4.75
C ASP A 184 -14.43 15.24 5.02
N ASP A 185 -14.26 13.95 5.24
CA ASP A 185 -15.36 13.03 5.53
C ASP A 185 -15.57 12.79 7.03
N GLY A 186 -14.78 13.42 7.89
CA GLY A 186 -14.81 13.18 9.34
C GLY A 186 -14.38 11.76 9.75
N ILE A 187 -13.86 10.97 8.84
CA ILE A 187 -13.48 9.57 9.09
C ILE A 187 -11.99 9.49 9.39
N SER A 188 -11.64 9.48 10.67
CA SER A 188 -10.32 9.05 11.13
C SER A 188 -10.36 7.56 11.44
N LYS A 189 -9.67 6.73 10.66
CA LYS A 189 -9.48 5.29 10.94
C LYS A 189 -8.53 5.04 12.10
N PHE A 190 -7.57 5.95 12.31
CA PHE A 190 -6.56 5.86 13.36
C PHE A 190 -6.47 7.21 14.08
N GLY A 191 -6.50 7.21 15.41
CA GLY A 191 -6.48 8.44 16.24
C GLY A 191 -5.28 9.38 16.00
N ASP A 192 -4.23 8.90 15.36
CA ASP A 192 -3.01 9.64 15.07
C ASP A 192 -3.14 10.56 13.83
N GLU A 193 -4.13 10.33 12.95
CA GLU A 193 -4.49 11.27 11.86
C GLU A 193 -4.98 12.61 12.42
N LYS A 194 -5.48 12.65 13.67
CA LYS A 194 -5.88 13.87 14.37
C LYS A 194 -4.72 14.83 14.63
N ARG A 195 -3.46 14.38 14.52
CA ARG A 195 -2.31 15.21 14.85
C ARG A 195 -2.05 16.27 13.76
N ASN A 196 -2.35 15.97 12.51
CA ASN A 196 -2.28 16.94 11.42
C ASN A 196 -3.56 17.81 11.34
N GLY A 197 -4.62 17.44 12.07
CA GLY A 197 -5.85 18.23 12.15
C GLY A 197 -6.74 18.13 10.91
N VAL A 198 -7.64 19.10 10.79
CA VAL A 198 -8.48 19.31 9.61
C VAL A 198 -7.59 19.89 8.50
N ALA A 199 -7.75 19.42 7.26
CA ALA A 199 -6.98 19.90 6.14
C ALA A 199 -7.23 21.39 5.86
N HIS A 200 -6.16 22.15 5.63
CA HIS A 200 -6.19 23.54 5.21
C HIS A 200 -6.35 23.66 3.68
N HIS A 201 -6.23 22.53 2.97
CA HIS A 201 -6.23 22.46 1.50
C HIS A 201 -5.12 23.33 0.88
N TYR A 202 -3.91 23.22 1.42
CA TYR A 202 -2.75 23.89 0.85
C TYR A 202 -2.61 23.58 -0.63
N ALA A 203 -2.39 24.62 -1.44
CA ALA A 203 -2.20 24.47 -2.87
C ALA A 203 -0.91 23.69 -3.15
N PHE A 204 -0.98 22.66 -3.99
CA PHE A 204 0.18 21.87 -4.40
C PHE A 204 0.01 21.35 -5.84
N GLU A 205 1.11 20.90 -6.44
CA GLU A 205 1.10 20.31 -7.78
C GLU A 205 0.69 18.82 -7.74
N ALA A 206 -0.61 18.53 -7.84
CA ALA A 206 -1.14 17.16 -7.78
C ALA A 206 -0.56 16.25 -8.88
N GLU A 207 -0.31 16.80 -10.08
CA GLU A 207 0.33 16.05 -11.18
C GLU A 207 1.75 15.62 -10.82
N ARG A 208 2.51 16.44 -10.09
CA ARG A 208 3.84 16.08 -9.63
C ARG A 208 3.81 14.98 -8.58
N LEU A 209 2.82 15.00 -7.67
CA LEU A 209 2.60 13.89 -6.75
C LEU A 209 2.27 12.61 -7.52
N HIS A 210 1.37 12.68 -8.51
CA HIS A 210 1.04 11.55 -9.39
C HIS A 210 2.29 10.96 -10.05
N GLN A 211 3.10 11.78 -10.69
CA GLN A 211 4.34 11.34 -11.36
C GLN A 211 5.31 10.66 -10.38
N GLU A 212 5.48 11.21 -9.17
CA GLU A 212 6.35 10.63 -8.16
C GLU A 212 5.85 9.30 -7.60
N VAL A 213 4.54 9.15 -7.35
CA VAL A 213 4.00 7.87 -6.87
C VAL A 213 4.01 6.80 -7.97
N VAL A 214 3.83 7.17 -9.24
CA VAL A 214 4.01 6.27 -10.38
C VAL A 214 5.48 5.85 -10.50
N ARG A 215 6.42 6.78 -10.39
CA ARG A 215 7.85 6.46 -10.36
C ARG A 215 8.19 5.52 -9.20
N LEU A 216 7.63 5.77 -8.01
CA LEU A 216 7.81 4.90 -6.85
C LEU A 216 7.21 3.50 -7.09
N SER A 217 6.02 3.40 -7.68
CA SER A 217 5.40 2.11 -8.00
C SER A 217 6.27 1.27 -8.94
N GLN A 218 6.91 1.90 -9.93
CA GLN A 218 7.84 1.26 -10.86
C GLN A 218 9.12 0.79 -10.14
N LEU A 219 9.70 1.61 -9.25
CA LEU A 219 10.87 1.25 -8.45
C LEU A 219 10.57 0.06 -7.51
N VAL A 220 9.39 0.06 -6.92
CA VAL A 220 8.91 -1.04 -6.06
C VAL A 220 8.56 -2.27 -6.88
N GLY A 221 7.99 -2.09 -8.06
CA GLY A 221 7.51 -3.16 -8.94
C GLY A 221 6.08 -3.60 -8.59
N VAL A 222 5.18 -2.65 -8.34
CA VAL A 222 3.76 -2.90 -8.10
C VAL A 222 2.89 -2.04 -9.03
N GLU A 223 1.85 -2.65 -9.59
CA GLU A 223 0.91 -1.95 -10.49
C GLU A 223 -0.27 -1.36 -9.74
N VAL A 224 -0.72 -2.01 -8.67
CA VAL A 224 -1.88 -1.62 -7.87
C VAL A 224 -1.38 -1.13 -6.52
N PHE A 225 -1.48 0.17 -6.26
CA PHE A 225 -0.83 0.80 -5.12
C PHE A 225 -1.68 1.92 -4.49
N GLY A 226 -1.30 2.32 -3.31
CA GLY A 226 -1.82 3.49 -2.62
C GLY A 226 -0.94 3.86 -1.44
N GLY A 227 -1.26 4.96 -0.80
CA GLY A 227 -0.48 5.43 0.33
C GLY A 227 -0.98 6.74 0.89
N ASP A 228 -0.12 7.33 1.70
CA ASP A 228 -0.38 8.59 2.37
C ASP A 228 0.76 9.59 2.07
N ALA A 229 0.41 10.86 1.91
CA ALA A 229 1.37 11.95 1.80
C ALA A 229 0.95 13.12 2.69
N ILE A 230 1.93 13.94 3.08
CA ILE A 230 1.70 15.21 3.76
C ILE A 230 1.98 16.33 2.78
N ILE A 231 1.09 17.31 2.70
CA ILE A 231 1.28 18.55 1.94
C ILE A 231 1.55 19.66 2.95
N ASP A 232 2.74 20.26 2.90
CA ASP A 232 3.09 21.35 3.81
C ASP A 232 2.51 22.71 3.36
N GLU A 233 2.61 23.72 4.19
CA GLU A 233 2.12 25.09 3.93
C GLU A 233 2.76 25.77 2.70
N HIS A 234 3.87 25.21 2.18
CA HIS A 234 4.56 25.69 0.99
C HIS A 234 4.19 24.87 -0.28
N GLY A 235 3.23 23.95 -0.17
CA GLY A 235 2.82 23.08 -1.28
C GLY A 235 3.81 21.96 -1.62
N ARG A 236 4.81 21.70 -0.77
CA ARG A 236 5.70 20.54 -0.92
C ARG A 236 5.00 19.31 -0.37
N PHE A 237 5.14 18.19 -1.05
CA PHE A 237 4.59 16.91 -0.57
C PHE A 237 5.69 15.97 -0.08
N TYR A 238 5.32 15.12 0.87
CA TYR A 238 6.17 14.10 1.48
C TYR A 238 5.39 12.80 1.57
N ILE A 239 5.81 11.77 0.84
CA ILE A 239 5.20 10.44 0.89
C ILE A 239 5.60 9.78 2.22
N ILE A 240 4.62 9.44 3.06
CA ILE A 240 4.82 8.91 4.41
C ILE A 240 4.43 7.44 4.54
N ASP A 241 3.68 6.91 3.59
CA ASP A 241 3.31 5.50 3.48
C ASP A 241 3.05 5.14 2.01
N PHE A 242 3.37 3.89 1.63
CA PHE A 242 3.11 3.36 0.29
C PHE A 242 2.87 1.86 0.40
N ASN A 243 1.79 1.36 -0.15
CA ASN A 243 1.32 -0.01 0.03
C ASN A 243 0.84 -0.61 -1.30
N ASP A 244 1.00 -1.92 -1.42
CA ASP A 244 0.35 -2.74 -2.43
C ASP A 244 -1.15 -2.90 -2.13
N TRP A 245 -1.96 -3.03 -3.15
CA TRP A 245 -3.39 -3.30 -3.08
C TRP A 245 -4.13 -2.61 -1.92
N PRO A 246 -4.31 -1.28 -1.95
CA PRO A 246 -5.15 -0.58 -0.98
C PRO A 246 -6.63 -0.95 -1.18
N SER A 247 -7.47 -0.61 -0.21
CA SER A 247 -8.90 -0.95 -0.24
C SER A 247 -9.73 -0.16 -1.27
N PHE A 248 -9.20 0.93 -1.82
CA PHE A 248 -9.88 1.83 -2.76
C PHE A 248 -11.30 2.23 -2.31
N SER A 249 -11.52 2.39 -1.02
CA SER A 249 -12.86 2.51 -0.43
C SER A 249 -13.66 3.70 -0.97
N ARG A 250 -13.00 4.74 -1.50
CA ARG A 250 -13.61 5.95 -2.04
C ARG A 250 -13.74 5.98 -3.56
N CYS A 251 -13.05 5.09 -4.28
CA CYS A 251 -12.97 5.08 -5.74
C CYS A 251 -12.98 3.65 -6.29
N ARG A 252 -13.77 2.75 -5.67
CA ARG A 252 -13.72 1.31 -5.95
C ARG A 252 -14.07 0.96 -7.38
N GLU A 253 -15.08 1.61 -7.96
CA GLU A 253 -15.55 1.28 -9.31
C GLU A 253 -14.50 1.67 -10.37
N GLU A 254 -13.98 2.88 -10.26
CA GLU A 254 -12.96 3.40 -11.17
C GLU A 254 -11.66 2.61 -11.02
N ALA A 255 -11.24 2.33 -9.79
CA ALA A 255 -10.05 1.53 -9.51
C ALA A 255 -10.20 0.09 -10.03
N ALA A 256 -11.35 -0.55 -9.82
CA ALA A 256 -11.62 -1.90 -10.31
C ALA A 256 -11.54 -1.98 -11.84
N MET A 257 -12.08 -1.00 -12.54
CA MET A 257 -11.96 -0.91 -14.00
C MET A 257 -10.51 -0.70 -14.44
N ALA A 258 -9.77 0.19 -13.77
CA ALA A 258 -8.36 0.44 -14.06
C ALA A 258 -7.50 -0.82 -13.82
N ILE A 259 -7.75 -1.57 -12.74
CA ILE A 259 -7.08 -2.84 -12.45
C ILE A 259 -7.37 -3.86 -13.56
N ALA A 260 -8.62 -4.01 -13.95
CA ALA A 260 -9.02 -4.93 -15.03
C ALA A 260 -8.31 -4.59 -16.35
N GLN A 261 -8.24 -3.31 -16.72
CA GLN A 261 -7.54 -2.84 -17.91
C GLN A 261 -6.04 -3.06 -17.82
N CYS A 262 -5.42 -2.82 -16.65
CA CYS A 262 -4.01 -3.08 -16.41
C CYS A 262 -3.67 -4.56 -16.63
N VAL A 263 -4.43 -5.47 -16.01
CA VAL A 263 -4.25 -6.92 -16.17
C VAL A 263 -4.46 -7.37 -17.62
N ALA A 264 -5.52 -6.86 -18.27
CA ALA A 264 -5.80 -7.19 -19.66
C ALA A 264 -4.71 -6.72 -20.64
N LYS A 265 -4.05 -5.59 -20.34
CA LYS A 265 -2.94 -5.03 -21.12
C LYS A 265 -1.63 -5.79 -20.89
N ALA A 266 -1.29 -6.10 -19.65
CA ALA A 266 -0.04 -6.81 -19.29
C ALA A 266 0.01 -8.25 -19.81
N ARG A 267 -1.12 -8.83 -20.15
CA ARG A 267 -1.27 -10.16 -20.75
C ARG A 267 -0.87 -10.24 -22.23
N ARG A 268 -0.88 -9.09 -22.94
CA ARG A 268 -0.55 -9.03 -24.39
C ARG A 268 0.94 -9.07 -24.61
#